data_d9bda04ff5ca94171f30062a88dd1871
#
_entry.id   d9bda04ff5ca94171f30062a88dd1871
#
_cell.length_a   1.000
_cell.length_b   1.000
_cell.length_c   1.000
_cell.angle_alpha   90.00
_cell.angle_beta   90.00
_cell.angle_gamma   90.00
#
_symmetry.space_group_name_H-M   'P 1'
#
loop_
_entity.id
_entity.type
_entity.pdbx_description
1 polymer ?
#
loop_
_entity_poly.entity_id
_entity_poly.type
_entity_poly.pdbx_seq_one_letter_code
_entity_poly.pdbx_strand_id
1 'polypeptide(L)'
;MIPFHEAKSIINEHLFTLESELIPFHEAGGRVLAQDIIASFSSPQFDNSAMDGFAIKSADTKGARQKKSVTLTLVGISSAGTPSDITLNSGECIQCMTGAKIPNGADAVIMVEDTSGFSNDDSVRFTIEATPGKHIRKKGEEINEGEILIQKGTPITPSEIGTCATFGYANLSVFKKPKIAIFGAGDELVEPGEPLGEGQIYNSNLYVFSELVNRAGADIILQNVIKDDKESLRLFLSEALD
;
A
#
# COMPACT_ATOMS: atom_id res chain seq x y z
N MET A 1 -33.67 22.68 -25.27
CA MET A 1 -33.08 21.92 -24.13
C MET A 1 -32.66 20.59 -24.67
N ILE A 2 -31.39 20.19 -24.48
CA ILE A 2 -30.89 18.86 -24.90
C ILE A 2 -31.32 17.80 -23.90
N PRO A 3 -31.58 16.54 -24.30
CA PRO A 3 -31.86 15.43 -23.41
C PRO A 3 -30.64 15.10 -22.53
N PHE A 4 -30.87 14.53 -21.34
CA PHE A 4 -29.81 14.18 -20.38
C PHE A 4 -28.72 13.25 -20.98
N HIS A 5 -29.13 12.25 -21.75
CA HIS A 5 -28.19 11.32 -22.38
C HIS A 5 -27.30 11.98 -23.43
N GLU A 6 -27.81 12.97 -24.17
CA GLU A 6 -27.07 13.75 -25.16
C GLU A 6 -26.05 14.66 -24.44
N ALA A 7 -26.46 15.36 -23.38
CA ALA A 7 -25.54 16.15 -22.55
C ALA A 7 -24.39 15.30 -21.97
N LYS A 8 -24.70 14.10 -21.46
CA LYS A 8 -23.71 13.17 -20.95
C LYS A 8 -22.73 12.71 -22.04
N SER A 9 -23.23 12.44 -23.27
CA SER A 9 -22.38 12.07 -24.40
C SER A 9 -21.40 13.20 -24.76
N ILE A 10 -21.89 14.43 -24.87
CA ILE A 10 -21.08 15.62 -25.15
C ILE A 10 -19.97 15.79 -24.09
N ILE A 11 -20.31 15.63 -22.81
CA ILE A 11 -19.31 15.71 -21.72
C ILE A 11 -18.24 14.63 -21.91
N ASN A 12 -18.64 13.38 -22.14
CA ASN A 12 -17.71 12.26 -22.29
C ASN A 12 -16.77 12.42 -23.49
N GLU A 13 -17.24 13.01 -24.58
CA GLU A 13 -16.44 13.28 -25.79
C GLU A 13 -15.34 14.34 -25.56
N HIS A 14 -15.50 15.17 -24.53
CA HIS A 14 -14.58 16.26 -24.19
C HIS A 14 -13.72 15.94 -22.94
N LEU A 15 -13.81 14.72 -22.40
CA LEU A 15 -12.94 14.31 -21.29
C LEU A 15 -11.49 14.19 -21.78
N PHE A 16 -10.58 14.63 -20.94
CA PHE A 16 -9.14 14.50 -21.17
C PHE A 16 -8.44 14.07 -19.88
N THR A 17 -7.27 13.46 -20.04
CA THR A 17 -6.43 13.08 -18.91
C THR A 17 -5.51 14.24 -18.56
N LEU A 18 -5.48 14.62 -17.28
CA LEU A 18 -4.58 15.66 -16.78
C LEU A 18 -3.12 15.17 -16.80
N GLU A 19 -2.21 16.13 -16.79
CA GLU A 19 -0.79 15.87 -16.62
C GLU A 19 -0.51 15.20 -15.26
N SER A 20 0.64 14.54 -15.15
CA SER A 20 1.12 13.99 -13.91
C SER A 20 2.05 14.94 -13.17
N GLU A 21 2.18 14.72 -11.87
CA GLU A 21 3.15 15.36 -10.99
C GLU A 21 3.74 14.33 -10.04
N LEU A 22 4.94 14.64 -9.52
CA LEU A 22 5.64 13.78 -8.56
C LEU A 22 5.45 14.35 -7.17
N ILE A 23 4.90 13.54 -6.26
CA ILE A 23 4.65 13.95 -4.87
C ILE A 23 5.19 12.91 -3.89
N PRO A 24 5.48 13.28 -2.63
CA PRO A 24 5.84 12.32 -1.58
C PRO A 24 4.73 11.27 -1.40
N PHE A 25 5.10 9.99 -1.24
CA PHE A 25 4.13 8.90 -1.17
C PHE A 25 3.09 9.07 -0.04
N HIS A 26 3.50 9.64 1.09
CA HIS A 26 2.62 9.86 2.25
C HIS A 26 1.58 10.99 2.05
N GLU A 27 1.74 11.81 1.01
CA GLU A 27 0.78 12.85 0.60
C GLU A 27 -0.15 12.38 -0.54
N ALA A 28 0.08 11.15 -1.04
CA ALA A 28 -0.62 10.65 -2.21
C ALA A 28 -2.02 10.06 -1.93
N GLY A 29 -2.45 9.98 -0.68
CA GLY A 29 -3.78 9.49 -0.33
C GLY A 29 -4.91 10.26 -1.04
N GLY A 30 -5.85 9.54 -1.65
CA GLY A 30 -6.95 10.13 -2.44
C GLY A 30 -6.57 10.62 -3.83
N ARG A 31 -5.29 10.53 -4.22
CA ARG A 31 -4.83 10.82 -5.60
C ARG A 31 -5.00 9.57 -6.49
N VAL A 32 -4.76 9.73 -7.77
CA VAL A 32 -4.81 8.65 -8.77
C VAL A 32 -3.43 8.45 -9.37
N LEU A 33 -2.95 7.21 -9.39
CA LEU A 33 -1.64 6.85 -9.95
C LEU A 33 -1.54 7.17 -11.44
N ALA A 34 -0.47 7.84 -11.84
CA ALA A 34 -0.16 8.16 -13.23
C ALA A 34 0.80 7.17 -13.90
N GLN A 35 1.37 6.24 -13.13
CA GLN A 35 2.22 5.14 -13.60
C GLN A 35 2.02 3.88 -12.76
N ASP A 36 2.41 2.72 -13.28
CA ASP A 36 2.40 1.48 -12.53
C ASP A 36 3.41 1.51 -11.37
N ILE A 37 3.07 0.89 -10.26
CA ILE A 37 4.00 0.61 -9.16
C ILE A 37 4.51 -0.81 -9.35
N ILE A 38 5.83 -0.94 -9.43
CA ILE A 38 6.50 -2.20 -9.75
C ILE A 38 7.33 -2.65 -8.54
N ALA A 39 7.33 -3.94 -8.26
CA ALA A 39 8.16 -4.50 -7.20
C ALA A 39 9.66 -4.27 -7.48
N SER A 40 10.31 -3.44 -6.67
CA SER A 40 11.74 -3.12 -6.78
C SER A 40 12.66 -4.24 -6.29
N PHE A 41 12.09 -5.24 -5.62
CA PHE A 41 12.74 -6.46 -5.14
C PHE A 41 11.68 -7.54 -4.91
N SER A 42 12.13 -8.79 -4.78
CA SER A 42 11.23 -9.91 -4.46
C SER A 42 10.82 -9.90 -2.98
N SER A 43 9.58 -10.30 -2.68
CA SER A 43 9.09 -10.52 -1.31
C SER A 43 8.83 -12.02 -1.06
N PRO A 44 9.46 -12.65 -0.04
CA PRO A 44 10.60 -12.16 0.73
C PRO A 44 11.87 -11.91 -0.12
N GLN A 45 12.76 -11.03 0.35
CA GLN A 45 14.02 -10.70 -0.36
C GLN A 45 15.03 -11.85 -0.37
N PHE A 46 14.93 -12.77 0.59
CA PHE A 46 15.79 -13.93 0.81
C PHE A 46 15.00 -15.05 1.49
N ASP A 47 15.51 -16.28 1.42
CA ASP A 47 14.96 -17.39 2.19
C ASP A 47 15.01 -17.04 3.67
N ASN A 48 13.85 -17.07 4.36
CA ASN A 48 13.74 -16.68 5.76
C ASN A 48 12.95 -17.69 6.58
N SER A 49 13.12 -17.61 7.91
CA SER A 49 12.37 -18.47 8.82
C SER A 49 10.91 -18.02 8.94
N ALA A 50 10.00 -18.96 8.79
CA ALA A 50 8.57 -18.75 9.05
C ALA A 50 8.22 -18.79 10.55
N MET A 51 9.11 -19.29 11.41
CA MET A 51 8.88 -19.56 12.83
C MET A 51 10.10 -19.20 13.67
N ASP A 52 9.87 -18.99 14.96
CA ASP A 52 10.92 -18.90 15.96
C ASP A 52 11.41 -20.33 16.29
N GLY A 53 12.70 -20.56 16.18
CA GLY A 53 13.25 -21.89 16.39
C GLY A 53 14.72 -22.01 16.05
N PHE A 54 15.10 -23.09 15.41
CA PHE A 54 16.49 -23.40 15.10
C PHE A 54 16.63 -23.85 13.64
N ALA A 55 17.50 -23.18 12.92
CA ALA A 55 17.93 -23.58 11.57
C ALA A 55 18.91 -24.75 11.69
N ILE A 56 18.69 -25.80 10.91
CA ILE A 56 19.40 -27.05 10.95
C ILE A 56 19.60 -27.63 9.55
N LYS A 57 20.46 -28.67 9.47
CA LYS A 57 20.41 -29.61 8.37
C LYS A 57 19.38 -30.69 8.71
N SER A 58 18.34 -30.82 7.88
CA SER A 58 17.27 -31.80 8.12
C SER A 58 17.77 -33.23 8.34
N ALA A 59 18.83 -33.61 7.60
CA ALA A 59 19.46 -34.93 7.72
C ALA A 59 19.96 -35.24 9.12
N ASP A 60 20.38 -34.24 9.91
CA ASP A 60 20.90 -34.42 11.28
C ASP A 60 19.81 -34.75 12.26
N THR A 61 18.53 -34.50 11.95
CA THR A 61 17.40 -34.84 12.85
C THR A 61 16.70 -36.14 12.48
N LYS A 62 17.26 -36.92 11.55
CA LYS A 62 16.67 -38.17 11.08
C LYS A 62 16.38 -39.14 12.21
N GLY A 63 15.12 -39.58 12.31
CA GLY A 63 14.64 -40.47 13.35
C GLY A 63 14.43 -39.84 14.73
N ALA A 64 14.56 -38.53 14.86
CA ALA A 64 14.23 -37.79 16.08
C ALA A 64 12.74 -37.90 16.41
N ARG A 65 12.44 -38.20 17.68
CA ARG A 65 11.10 -38.28 18.24
C ARG A 65 11.15 -38.03 19.75
N GLN A 66 10.03 -37.75 20.39
CA GLN A 66 9.97 -37.42 21.82
C GLN A 66 10.72 -38.38 22.73
N LYS A 67 10.65 -39.70 22.46
CA LYS A 67 11.36 -40.75 23.26
C LYS A 67 12.80 -40.99 22.78
N LYS A 68 13.24 -40.39 21.68
CA LYS A 68 14.57 -40.53 21.10
C LYS A 68 14.96 -39.22 20.44
N SER A 69 15.35 -38.24 21.26
CA SER A 69 15.77 -36.90 20.76
C SER A 69 17.16 -36.96 20.14
N VAL A 70 17.45 -36.01 19.27
CA VAL A 70 18.77 -35.72 18.72
C VAL A 70 19.26 -34.42 19.35
N THR A 71 20.56 -34.37 19.70
CA THR A 71 21.19 -33.16 20.25
C THR A 71 22.15 -32.58 19.22
N LEU A 72 22.03 -31.27 18.93
CA LEU A 72 22.93 -30.54 18.05
C LEU A 72 23.61 -29.41 18.83
N THR A 73 24.81 -29.03 18.41
CA THR A 73 25.58 -27.94 19.00
C THR A 73 25.03 -26.59 18.52
N LEU A 74 24.74 -25.70 19.45
CA LEU A 74 24.32 -24.32 19.13
C LEU A 74 25.55 -23.47 18.82
N VAL A 75 25.70 -23.00 17.59
CA VAL A 75 26.89 -22.28 17.13
C VAL A 75 26.64 -20.78 16.87
N GLY A 76 25.41 -20.31 17.00
CA GLY A 76 25.10 -18.90 16.81
C GLY A 76 23.61 -18.58 16.79
N ILE A 77 23.33 -17.30 16.51
CA ILE A 77 21.97 -16.75 16.43
C ILE A 77 21.85 -15.96 15.12
N SER A 78 20.75 -16.15 14.40
CA SER A 78 20.31 -15.34 13.25
C SER A 78 19.02 -14.64 13.63
N SER A 79 19.03 -13.32 13.65
CA SER A 79 17.87 -12.49 13.96
C SER A 79 17.42 -11.65 12.76
N ALA A 80 16.18 -11.21 12.76
CA ALA A 80 15.72 -10.27 11.77
C ALA A 80 16.57 -8.97 11.84
N GLY A 81 17.07 -8.52 10.67
CA GLY A 81 17.97 -7.38 10.58
C GLY A 81 19.44 -7.66 10.96
N THR A 82 19.75 -8.81 11.55
CA THR A 82 21.12 -9.22 11.92
C THR A 82 21.33 -10.68 11.54
N PRO A 83 21.54 -10.98 10.24
CA PRO A 83 21.73 -12.34 9.77
C PRO A 83 23.04 -12.93 10.30
N SER A 84 23.07 -14.25 10.52
CA SER A 84 24.29 -14.95 10.86
C SER A 84 25.14 -15.20 9.61
N ASP A 85 26.44 -14.91 9.68
CA ASP A 85 27.42 -15.23 8.63
C ASP A 85 28.00 -16.66 8.79
N ILE A 86 27.60 -17.38 9.85
CA ILE A 86 28.08 -18.73 10.12
C ILE A 86 27.50 -19.70 9.07
N THR A 87 28.37 -20.52 8.50
CA THR A 87 27.96 -21.66 7.66
C THR A 87 27.77 -22.88 8.54
N LEU A 88 26.57 -23.43 8.55
CA LEU A 88 26.17 -24.57 9.36
C LEU A 88 26.82 -25.89 8.87
N ASN A 89 27.52 -26.59 9.77
CA ASN A 89 28.03 -27.90 9.50
C ASN A 89 27.05 -28.98 10.03
N SER A 90 27.35 -30.29 9.73
CA SER A 90 26.56 -31.38 10.28
C SER A 90 26.78 -31.48 11.82
N GLY A 91 25.71 -31.75 12.56
CA GLY A 91 25.72 -31.79 14.02
C GLY A 91 25.58 -30.42 14.70
N GLU A 92 25.39 -29.33 13.94
CA GLU A 92 25.23 -27.96 14.44
C GLU A 92 23.81 -27.43 14.22
N CYS A 93 23.41 -26.44 15.02
CA CYS A 93 22.21 -25.66 14.83
C CYS A 93 22.47 -24.16 15.10
N ILE A 94 21.66 -23.30 14.50
CA ILE A 94 21.67 -21.84 14.72
C ILE A 94 20.29 -21.44 15.18
N GLN A 95 20.18 -20.73 16.31
CA GLN A 95 18.91 -20.11 16.70
C GLN A 95 18.46 -19.14 15.62
N CYS A 96 17.24 -19.28 15.13
CA CYS A 96 16.72 -18.51 14.00
C CYS A 96 15.34 -17.98 14.34
N MET A 97 15.22 -16.65 14.37
CA MET A 97 13.96 -15.98 14.69
C MET A 97 13.12 -15.80 13.43
N THR A 98 11.82 -15.66 13.59
CA THR A 98 10.88 -15.39 12.50
C THR A 98 11.35 -14.19 11.67
N GLY A 99 11.35 -14.34 10.34
CA GLY A 99 11.83 -13.34 9.40
C GLY A 99 13.35 -13.26 9.25
N ALA A 100 14.13 -13.95 10.08
CA ALA A 100 15.59 -13.99 9.95
C ALA A 100 16.00 -14.78 8.69
N LYS A 101 17.04 -14.29 8.01
CA LYS A 101 17.64 -15.00 6.87
C LYS A 101 18.12 -16.36 7.30
N ILE A 102 17.81 -17.39 6.52
CA ILE A 102 18.30 -18.76 6.75
C ILE A 102 19.83 -18.80 6.61
N PRO A 103 20.55 -19.29 7.63
CA PRO A 103 22.01 -19.41 7.56
C PRO A 103 22.44 -20.36 6.45
N ASN A 104 23.62 -20.08 5.87
CA ASN A 104 24.20 -20.95 4.87
C ASN A 104 24.39 -22.39 5.41
N GLY A 105 24.02 -23.38 4.60
CA GLY A 105 24.13 -24.79 4.97
C GLY A 105 22.91 -25.36 5.70
N ALA A 106 21.99 -24.54 6.20
CA ALA A 106 20.70 -24.99 6.73
C ALA A 106 19.70 -25.25 5.59
N ASP A 107 18.85 -26.25 5.74
CA ASP A 107 17.80 -26.60 4.80
C ASP A 107 16.41 -26.75 5.45
N ALA A 108 16.32 -26.57 6.78
CA ALA A 108 15.06 -26.60 7.52
C ALA A 108 15.13 -25.75 8.80
N VAL A 109 13.96 -25.38 9.32
CA VAL A 109 13.80 -24.80 10.66
C VAL A 109 12.88 -25.71 11.47
N ILE A 110 13.26 -26.01 12.72
CA ILE A 110 12.41 -26.66 13.71
C ILE A 110 11.97 -25.59 14.72
N MET A 111 10.67 -25.54 14.99
CA MET A 111 10.08 -24.61 15.96
C MET A 111 10.65 -24.84 17.36
N VAL A 112 10.77 -23.79 18.15
CA VAL A 112 11.29 -23.85 19.51
C VAL A 112 10.51 -24.83 20.41
N GLU A 113 9.20 -24.95 20.19
CA GLU A 113 8.29 -25.86 20.93
C GLU A 113 8.61 -27.33 20.73
N ASP A 114 9.25 -27.69 19.63
CA ASP A 114 9.68 -29.05 19.30
C ASP A 114 11.13 -29.34 19.73
N THR A 115 11.69 -28.51 20.61
CA THR A 115 13.07 -28.59 21.09
C THR A 115 13.15 -28.51 22.61
N SER A 116 14.37 -28.44 23.16
CA SER A 116 14.59 -28.13 24.59
C SER A 116 14.35 -26.67 24.96
N GLY A 117 13.90 -25.84 24.01
CA GLY A 117 13.67 -24.39 24.19
C GLY A 117 14.91 -23.55 23.97
N PHE A 118 14.73 -22.24 24.06
CA PHE A 118 15.83 -21.28 24.08
C PHE A 118 16.50 -21.35 25.48
N SER A 119 17.77 -21.67 25.49
CA SER A 119 18.59 -21.72 26.73
C SER A 119 19.96 -21.10 26.43
N ASN A 120 20.74 -20.85 27.47
CA ASN A 120 22.13 -20.42 27.34
C ASN A 120 23.09 -21.63 27.21
N ASP A 121 22.56 -22.82 26.98
CA ASP A 121 23.37 -24.01 26.80
C ASP A 121 23.97 -24.05 25.40
N ASP A 122 25.15 -24.61 25.25
CA ASP A 122 25.83 -24.78 23.96
C ASP A 122 25.24 -25.92 23.11
N SER A 123 24.07 -26.44 23.47
CA SER A 123 23.41 -27.50 22.73
C SER A 123 21.89 -27.50 22.87
N VAL A 124 21.20 -27.97 21.82
CA VAL A 124 19.75 -28.02 21.72
C VAL A 124 19.29 -29.45 21.41
N ARG A 125 18.27 -29.92 22.12
CA ARG A 125 17.64 -31.22 21.85
C ARG A 125 16.42 -31.04 20.97
N PHE A 126 16.33 -31.86 19.94
CA PHE A 126 15.24 -31.88 18.97
C PHE A 126 14.39 -33.12 19.15
N THR A 127 13.09 -32.95 19.25
CA THR A 127 12.13 -34.04 19.55
C THR A 127 11.36 -34.50 18.33
N ILE A 128 11.60 -33.90 17.18
CA ILE A 128 10.98 -34.24 15.89
C ILE A 128 12.02 -34.28 14.77
N GLU A 129 11.72 -35.03 13.71
CA GLU A 129 12.47 -35.03 12.46
C GLU A 129 11.97 -33.90 11.57
N ALA A 130 12.89 -33.22 10.88
CA ALA A 130 12.55 -32.23 9.87
C ALA A 130 12.75 -32.76 8.45
N THR A 131 11.94 -32.29 7.54
CA THR A 131 12.13 -32.47 6.09
C THR A 131 12.75 -31.23 5.47
N PRO A 132 13.51 -31.35 4.36
CA PRO A 132 14.03 -30.18 3.67
C PRO A 132 12.94 -29.18 3.31
N GLY A 133 13.20 -27.89 3.51
CA GLY A 133 12.27 -26.79 3.27
C GLY A 133 11.28 -26.52 4.41
N LYS A 134 11.25 -27.36 5.46
CA LYS A 134 10.30 -27.17 6.57
C LYS A 134 10.50 -25.79 7.21
N HIS A 135 9.41 -25.01 7.33
CA HIS A 135 9.34 -23.66 7.92
C HIS A 135 10.31 -22.64 7.31
N ILE A 136 10.66 -22.80 6.04
CA ILE A 136 11.42 -21.83 5.26
C ILE A 136 10.50 -21.22 4.23
N ARG A 137 10.33 -19.87 4.27
CA ARG A 137 9.72 -19.10 3.18
C ARG A 137 10.78 -18.80 2.15
N LYS A 138 10.48 -19.09 0.89
CA LYS A 138 11.44 -18.90 -0.20
C LYS A 138 11.46 -17.46 -0.69
N LYS A 139 12.64 -17.01 -1.14
CA LYS A 139 12.74 -15.72 -1.84
C LYS A 139 11.72 -15.65 -2.97
N GLY A 140 10.93 -14.59 -3.01
CA GLY A 140 9.96 -14.33 -4.08
C GLY A 140 8.71 -15.20 -4.06
N GLU A 141 8.43 -15.98 -3.00
CA GLU A 141 7.22 -16.83 -2.97
C GLU A 141 5.91 -16.02 -2.92
N GLU A 142 5.96 -14.76 -2.48
CA GLU A 142 4.80 -13.87 -2.45
C GLU A 142 4.77 -12.97 -3.68
N ILE A 143 5.90 -12.31 -3.99
CA ILE A 143 6.01 -11.33 -5.07
C ILE A 143 7.42 -11.42 -5.66
N ASN A 144 7.51 -11.44 -7.00
CA ASN A 144 8.79 -11.39 -7.68
C ASN A 144 9.17 -9.96 -8.06
N GLU A 145 10.46 -9.66 -8.08
CA GLU A 145 11.00 -8.41 -8.61
C GLU A 145 10.52 -8.20 -10.06
N GLY A 146 10.05 -6.97 -10.35
CA GLY A 146 9.51 -6.60 -11.66
C GLY A 146 8.00 -6.83 -11.82
N GLU A 147 7.31 -7.47 -10.87
CA GLU A 147 5.86 -7.61 -10.92
C GLU A 147 5.15 -6.26 -10.69
N ILE A 148 4.03 -6.05 -11.38
CA ILE A 148 3.18 -4.87 -11.19
C ILE A 148 2.37 -5.08 -9.91
N LEU A 149 2.61 -4.21 -8.91
CA LEU A 149 1.90 -4.21 -7.63
C LEU A 149 0.59 -3.44 -7.70
N ILE A 150 0.62 -2.28 -8.35
CA ILE A 150 -0.55 -1.40 -8.49
C ILE A 150 -0.51 -0.81 -9.90
N GLN A 151 -1.62 -0.88 -10.61
CA GLN A 151 -1.74 -0.37 -11.96
C GLN A 151 -1.95 1.15 -11.99
N LYS A 152 -1.44 1.80 -13.04
CA LYS A 152 -1.80 3.17 -13.42
C LYS A 152 -3.32 3.34 -13.45
N GLY A 153 -3.82 4.48 -12.96
CA GLY A 153 -5.25 4.79 -12.88
C GLY A 153 -5.90 4.32 -11.59
N THR A 154 -5.19 3.61 -10.72
CA THR A 154 -5.72 3.19 -9.42
C THR A 154 -5.79 4.37 -8.44
N PRO A 155 -6.94 4.61 -7.78
CA PRO A 155 -7.03 5.53 -6.66
C PRO A 155 -6.20 5.03 -5.48
N ILE A 156 -5.42 5.93 -4.89
CA ILE A 156 -4.52 5.60 -3.79
C ILE A 156 -5.29 5.64 -2.46
N THR A 157 -5.49 4.47 -1.86
CA THR A 157 -6.06 4.27 -0.53
C THR A 157 -4.96 3.96 0.49
N PRO A 158 -5.27 3.78 1.79
CA PRO A 158 -4.28 3.33 2.77
C PRO A 158 -3.56 2.03 2.40
N SER A 159 -4.20 1.11 1.66
CA SER A 159 -3.59 -0.13 1.19
C SER A 159 -2.46 0.13 0.19
N GLU A 160 -2.70 0.98 -0.80
CA GLU A 160 -1.71 1.36 -1.80
C GLU A 160 -0.53 2.11 -1.17
N ILE A 161 -0.80 2.99 -0.19
CA ILE A 161 0.27 3.65 0.60
C ILE A 161 1.13 2.60 1.32
N GLY A 162 0.51 1.61 1.96
CA GLY A 162 1.23 0.51 2.63
C GLY A 162 2.11 -0.27 1.66
N THR A 163 1.58 -0.62 0.50
CA THR A 163 2.32 -1.31 -0.57
C THR A 163 3.51 -0.49 -1.04
N CYS A 164 3.31 0.80 -1.35
CA CYS A 164 4.39 1.70 -1.77
C CYS A 164 5.49 1.81 -0.69
N ALA A 165 5.11 1.94 0.58
CA ALA A 165 6.05 1.98 1.70
C ALA A 165 6.85 0.68 1.83
N THR A 166 6.19 -0.49 1.70
CA THR A 166 6.83 -1.81 1.75
C THR A 166 7.92 -1.95 0.68
N PHE A 167 7.67 -1.44 -0.53
CA PHE A 167 8.62 -1.51 -1.65
C PHE A 167 9.54 -0.28 -1.77
N GLY A 168 9.57 0.59 -0.75
CA GLY A 168 10.54 1.68 -0.61
C GLY A 168 10.30 2.88 -1.52
N TYR A 169 9.09 3.11 -2.00
CA TYR A 169 8.76 4.28 -2.80
C TYR A 169 8.73 5.54 -1.95
N ALA A 170 9.63 6.48 -2.21
CA ALA A 170 9.66 7.79 -1.54
C ALA A 170 8.70 8.80 -2.19
N ASN A 171 8.53 8.72 -3.50
CA ASN A 171 7.67 9.59 -4.30
C ASN A 171 6.82 8.77 -5.28
N LEU A 172 5.64 9.27 -5.60
CA LEU A 172 4.72 8.67 -6.55
C LEU A 172 4.38 9.66 -7.66
N SER A 173 4.31 9.16 -8.90
CA SER A 173 3.73 9.90 -10.01
C SER A 173 2.21 9.76 -9.96
N VAL A 174 1.52 10.86 -9.79
CA VAL A 174 0.05 10.93 -9.69
C VAL A 174 -0.49 11.92 -10.70
N PHE A 175 -1.74 11.74 -11.13
CA PHE A 175 -2.39 12.77 -11.94
C PHE A 175 -2.65 14.02 -11.10
N LYS A 176 -2.48 15.20 -11.70
CA LYS A 176 -2.86 16.47 -11.08
C LYS A 176 -4.35 16.45 -10.74
N LYS A 177 -4.73 17.18 -9.71
CA LYS A 177 -6.15 17.36 -9.38
C LYS A 177 -6.83 18.27 -10.40
N PRO A 178 -8.08 17.95 -10.83
CA PRO A 178 -8.86 18.87 -11.62
C PRO A 178 -9.13 20.15 -10.82
N LYS A 179 -9.02 21.29 -11.48
CA LYS A 179 -9.44 22.58 -10.95
C LYS A 179 -10.86 22.86 -11.44
N ILE A 180 -11.78 23.09 -10.52
CA ILE A 180 -13.22 23.23 -10.80
C ILE A 180 -13.71 24.58 -10.32
N ALA A 181 -14.39 25.32 -11.22
CA ALA A 181 -15.16 26.49 -10.86
C ALA A 181 -16.64 26.09 -10.75
N ILE A 182 -17.34 26.54 -9.70
CA ILE A 182 -18.75 26.23 -9.45
C ILE A 182 -19.52 27.53 -9.27
N PHE A 183 -20.67 27.63 -9.93
CA PHE A 183 -21.56 28.78 -9.72
C PHE A 183 -23.03 28.36 -9.65
N GLY A 184 -23.81 29.10 -8.85
CA GLY A 184 -25.26 29.14 -8.91
C GLY A 184 -25.69 30.39 -9.66
N ALA A 185 -26.65 30.29 -10.59
CA ALA A 185 -27.25 31.45 -11.26
C ALA A 185 -28.70 31.57 -10.82
N GLY A 186 -29.09 32.77 -10.40
CA GLY A 186 -30.45 33.06 -9.96
C GLY A 186 -30.54 34.30 -9.10
N ASP A 187 -31.39 35.24 -9.43
CA ASP A 187 -31.62 36.45 -8.64
C ASP A 187 -32.41 36.14 -7.33
N GLU A 188 -33.03 34.95 -7.26
CA GLU A 188 -33.75 34.47 -6.10
C GLU A 188 -32.82 33.82 -5.06
N LEU A 189 -31.55 33.54 -5.39
CA LEU A 189 -30.64 32.81 -4.53
C LEU A 189 -30.05 33.69 -3.42
N VAL A 190 -30.19 33.23 -2.18
CA VAL A 190 -29.65 33.89 -0.99
C VAL A 190 -28.73 32.93 -0.24
N GLU A 191 -27.66 33.46 0.31
CA GLU A 191 -26.72 32.67 1.11
C GLU A 191 -27.37 32.17 2.41
N PRO A 192 -27.09 30.91 2.84
CA PRO A 192 -27.55 30.41 4.12
C PRO A 192 -27.08 31.29 5.29
N GLY A 193 -28.03 31.68 6.14
CA GLY A 193 -27.78 32.56 7.29
C GLY A 193 -28.27 33.99 7.07
N GLU A 194 -28.49 34.41 5.84
CA GLU A 194 -29.10 35.70 5.53
C GLU A 194 -30.65 35.62 5.57
N PRO A 195 -31.37 36.69 5.89
CA PRO A 195 -32.83 36.68 5.91
C PRO A 195 -33.38 36.55 4.49
N LEU A 196 -34.41 35.71 4.31
CA LEU A 196 -35.12 35.59 3.02
C LEU A 196 -36.09 36.71 2.80
N GLY A 197 -36.03 37.33 1.62
CA GLY A 197 -37.05 38.19 1.08
C GLY A 197 -38.19 37.41 0.41
N GLU A 198 -39.23 38.12 -0.03
CA GLU A 198 -40.33 37.52 -0.77
C GLU A 198 -39.85 36.95 -2.12
N GLY A 199 -40.14 35.66 -2.38
CA GLY A 199 -39.73 34.96 -3.60
C GLY A 199 -38.30 34.46 -3.62
N GLN A 200 -37.54 34.61 -2.52
CA GLN A 200 -36.16 34.13 -2.43
C GLN A 200 -36.08 32.74 -1.80
N ILE A 201 -35.02 32.03 -2.17
CA ILE A 201 -34.67 30.67 -1.64
C ILE A 201 -33.18 30.60 -1.29
N TYR A 202 -32.84 29.70 -0.36
CA TYR A 202 -31.43 29.49 -0.03
C TYR A 202 -30.70 28.74 -1.12
N ASN A 203 -29.47 29.15 -1.41
CA ASN A 203 -28.54 28.50 -2.30
C ASN A 203 -28.01 27.22 -1.66
N SER A 204 -28.70 26.10 -1.83
CA SER A 204 -28.28 24.79 -1.32
C SER A 204 -27.44 24.00 -2.30
N ASN A 205 -27.71 24.14 -3.61
CA ASN A 205 -27.08 23.32 -4.65
C ASN A 205 -25.58 23.60 -4.75
N LEU A 206 -25.13 24.84 -4.59
CA LEU A 206 -23.72 25.20 -4.63
C LEU A 206 -22.91 24.38 -3.60
N TYR A 207 -23.42 24.26 -2.39
CA TYR A 207 -22.77 23.50 -1.31
C TYR A 207 -22.78 22.00 -1.56
N VAL A 208 -23.88 21.45 -2.11
CA VAL A 208 -23.96 20.04 -2.49
C VAL A 208 -22.93 19.71 -3.57
N PHE A 209 -22.84 20.54 -4.63
CA PHE A 209 -21.86 20.32 -5.69
C PHE A 209 -20.43 20.53 -5.21
N SER A 210 -20.18 21.49 -4.33
CA SER A 210 -18.85 21.71 -3.74
C SER A 210 -18.39 20.47 -2.96
N GLU A 211 -19.25 19.88 -2.16
CA GLU A 211 -18.94 18.66 -1.42
C GLU A 211 -18.70 17.46 -2.37
N LEU A 212 -19.48 17.33 -3.44
CA LEU A 212 -19.27 16.28 -4.44
C LEU A 212 -17.93 16.44 -5.18
N VAL A 213 -17.54 17.67 -5.51
CA VAL A 213 -16.24 17.97 -6.13
C VAL A 213 -15.08 17.62 -5.20
N ASN A 214 -15.18 18.01 -3.93
CA ASN A 214 -14.18 17.68 -2.92
C ASN A 214 -14.03 16.15 -2.75
N ARG A 215 -15.16 15.42 -2.66
CA ARG A 215 -15.16 13.94 -2.59
C ARG A 215 -14.59 13.28 -3.84
N ALA A 216 -14.76 13.91 -5.00
CA ALA A 216 -14.15 13.43 -6.25
C ALA A 216 -12.64 13.69 -6.32
N GLY A 217 -12.06 14.38 -5.33
CA GLY A 217 -10.62 14.66 -5.26
C GLY A 217 -10.17 15.82 -6.14
N ALA A 218 -11.08 16.71 -6.56
CA ALA A 218 -10.77 17.92 -7.30
C ALA A 218 -10.62 19.13 -6.38
N ASP A 219 -9.94 20.17 -6.85
CA ASP A 219 -9.77 21.44 -6.15
C ASP A 219 -10.78 22.47 -6.67
N ILE A 220 -11.54 23.11 -5.78
CA ILE A 220 -12.43 24.21 -6.14
C ILE A 220 -11.59 25.49 -6.16
N ILE A 221 -11.47 26.11 -7.34
CA ILE A 221 -10.69 27.33 -7.53
C ILE A 221 -11.54 28.60 -7.50
N LEU A 222 -12.83 28.48 -7.82
CA LEU A 222 -13.77 29.59 -7.81
C LEU A 222 -15.16 29.06 -7.45
N GLN A 223 -15.84 29.76 -6.51
CA GLN A 223 -17.19 29.44 -6.10
C GLN A 223 -17.98 30.74 -5.89
N ASN A 224 -19.11 30.90 -6.58
CA ASN A 224 -19.89 32.12 -6.50
C ASN A 224 -21.37 31.90 -6.84
N VAL A 225 -22.21 32.85 -6.42
CA VAL A 225 -23.55 33.05 -6.96
C VAL A 225 -23.52 34.24 -7.92
N ILE A 226 -24.01 34.04 -9.12
CA ILE A 226 -24.04 35.07 -10.16
C ILE A 226 -25.49 35.41 -10.54
N LYS A 227 -25.69 36.57 -11.11
CA LYS A 227 -26.98 36.92 -11.70
C LYS A 227 -27.28 36.04 -12.91
N ASP A 228 -28.56 35.76 -13.15
CA ASP A 228 -29.00 35.01 -14.35
C ASP A 228 -28.99 35.89 -15.62
N ASP A 229 -27.82 36.44 -15.93
CA ASP A 229 -27.59 37.20 -17.13
C ASP A 229 -26.29 36.82 -17.83
N LYS A 230 -26.22 37.12 -19.13
CA LYS A 230 -25.11 36.75 -19.99
C LYS A 230 -23.78 37.44 -19.62
N GLU A 231 -23.83 38.64 -19.08
CA GLU A 231 -22.62 39.40 -18.73
C GLU A 231 -22.00 38.84 -17.45
N SER A 232 -22.80 38.57 -16.43
CA SER A 232 -22.37 37.89 -15.18
C SER A 232 -21.76 36.53 -15.45
N LEU A 233 -22.40 35.73 -16.33
CA LEU A 233 -21.85 34.44 -16.74
C LEU A 233 -20.52 34.59 -17.46
N ARG A 234 -20.40 35.55 -18.37
CA ARG A 234 -19.15 35.77 -19.11
C ARG A 234 -18.01 36.21 -18.20
N LEU A 235 -18.27 37.10 -17.24
CA LEU A 235 -17.27 37.54 -16.25
C LEU A 235 -16.80 36.39 -15.41
N PHE A 236 -17.71 35.56 -14.87
CA PHE A 236 -17.37 34.38 -14.09
C PHE A 236 -16.51 33.37 -14.88
N LEU A 237 -16.90 33.08 -16.13
CA LEU A 237 -16.13 32.16 -16.98
C LEU A 237 -14.74 32.70 -17.32
N SER A 238 -14.60 34.02 -17.54
CA SER A 238 -13.30 34.64 -17.76
C SER A 238 -12.40 34.48 -16.54
N GLU A 239 -12.92 34.78 -15.34
CA GLU A 239 -12.17 34.63 -14.08
C GLU A 239 -11.78 33.17 -13.80
N ALA A 240 -12.63 32.21 -14.15
CA ALA A 240 -12.37 30.80 -13.96
C ALA A 240 -11.31 30.22 -14.92
N LEU A 241 -11.04 30.89 -16.04
CA LEU A 241 -10.08 30.44 -17.05
C LEU A 241 -8.69 31.09 -16.92
N ASP A 242 -8.57 32.17 -16.15
CA ASP A 242 -7.32 32.86 -15.82
C ASP A 242 -6.63 32.15 -14.62
#